data_51554e0ff4c36dcf8edfdf106492dd40
#
_entry.id   51554e0ff4c36dcf8edfdf106492dd40
#
_cell.length_a   1.000
_cell.length_b   1.000
_cell.length_c   1.000
_cell.angle_alpha   90.00
_cell.angle_beta   90.00
_cell.angle_gamma   90.00
#
_symmetry.space_group_name_H-M   'P 1'
#
loop_
_entity.id
_entity.type
_entity.pdbx_description
1 polymer ?
#
loop_
_entity_poly.entity_id
_entity_poly.type
_entity_poly.pdbx_seq_one_letter_code
_entity_poly.pdbx_strand_id
1 'polypeptide(L)'
;MQKFILLRGHEGSGKSTFARTQIRQFQENFPDAHIIHIDNDLALTDKNGVYHFDFEKFAQAHRDNMATQQAAFAQGQREPHHPMLVINANPNQKAKTCQQWIDAALQHGFVVEVYRLHRFFPNLHGVSEDDVQKSYARLDANPIAGEIHIF
;
A
#
# COMPACT_ATOMS: atom_id res chain seq x y z
N MET A 1 2.65 -2.97 -19.17
CA MET A 1 2.92 -2.06 -18.01
C MET A 1 2.97 -2.86 -16.73
N GLN A 2 4.04 -2.72 -16.00
CA GLN A 2 4.17 -3.27 -14.64
C GLN A 2 4.48 -2.13 -13.70
N LYS A 3 3.61 -1.93 -12.70
CA LYS A 3 3.68 -0.78 -11.80
C LYS A 3 3.59 -1.20 -10.34
N PHE A 4 4.44 -0.60 -9.52
CA PHE A 4 4.35 -0.66 -8.07
C PHE A 4 3.90 0.70 -7.54
N ILE A 5 2.76 0.73 -6.86
CA ILE A 5 2.26 1.93 -6.18
C ILE A 5 2.42 1.72 -4.68
N LEU A 6 3.15 2.63 -4.05
CA LEU A 6 3.33 2.65 -2.60
C LEU A 6 2.55 3.82 -2.03
N LEU A 7 1.54 3.52 -1.22
CA LEU A 7 0.76 4.54 -0.52
C LEU A 7 1.32 4.75 0.88
N ARG A 8 1.34 6.00 1.33
CA ARG A 8 1.79 6.39 2.66
C ARG A 8 0.76 7.33 3.28
N GLY A 9 0.28 6.98 4.45
CA GLY A 9 -0.73 7.79 5.11
C GLY A 9 -1.12 7.25 6.48
N HIS A 10 -1.60 8.17 7.32
CA HIS A 10 -2.15 7.86 8.63
C HIS A 10 -3.54 7.21 8.51
N GLU A 11 -4.07 6.73 9.62
CA GLU A 11 -5.42 6.17 9.68
C GLU A 11 -6.45 7.25 9.29
N GLY A 12 -7.33 6.92 8.36
CA GLY A 12 -8.32 7.89 7.84
C GLY A 12 -7.78 8.85 6.79
N SER A 13 -6.64 8.58 6.19
CA SER A 13 -6.10 9.41 5.10
C SER A 13 -6.71 9.12 3.72
N GLY A 14 -7.53 8.07 3.61
CA GLY A 14 -8.17 7.69 2.35
C GLY A 14 -7.39 6.68 1.51
N LYS A 15 -6.43 5.96 2.12
CA LYS A 15 -5.60 4.98 1.39
C LYS A 15 -6.42 3.92 0.66
N SER A 16 -7.41 3.32 1.34
CA SER A 16 -8.21 2.25 0.74
C SER A 16 -9.01 2.74 -0.46
N THR A 17 -9.61 3.92 -0.37
CA THR A 17 -10.35 4.53 -1.48
C THR A 17 -9.42 4.88 -2.64
N PHE A 18 -8.26 5.46 -2.33
CA PHE A 18 -7.25 5.79 -3.34
C PHE A 18 -6.76 4.52 -4.04
N ALA A 19 -6.48 3.45 -3.29
CA ALA A 19 -6.05 2.17 -3.84
C ALA A 19 -7.09 1.60 -4.81
N ARG A 20 -8.36 1.57 -4.42
CA ARG A 20 -9.43 1.07 -5.29
C ARG A 20 -9.55 1.87 -6.58
N THR A 21 -9.40 3.17 -6.51
CA THR A 21 -9.42 4.05 -7.70
C THR A 21 -8.25 3.73 -8.63
N GLN A 22 -7.05 3.57 -8.10
CA GLN A 22 -5.87 3.22 -8.88
C GLN A 22 -6.02 1.84 -9.53
N ILE A 23 -6.53 0.86 -8.80
CA ILE A 23 -6.78 -0.49 -9.32
C ILE A 23 -7.78 -0.43 -10.48
N ARG A 24 -8.89 0.29 -10.31
CA ARG A 24 -9.91 0.42 -11.35
C ARG A 24 -9.35 1.05 -12.60
N GLN A 25 -8.61 2.14 -12.48
CA GLN A 25 -8.00 2.84 -13.61
C GLN A 25 -7.00 1.93 -14.35
N PHE A 26 -6.20 1.18 -13.61
CA PHE A 26 -5.25 0.25 -14.20
C PHE A 26 -5.97 -0.87 -14.99
N GLN A 27 -7.04 -1.42 -14.42
CA GLN A 27 -7.85 -2.46 -15.07
C GLN A 27 -8.58 -1.95 -16.32
N GLU A 28 -8.99 -0.69 -16.33
CA GLU A 28 -9.59 -0.05 -17.51
C GLU A 28 -8.60 0.01 -18.68
N ASN A 29 -7.33 0.30 -18.37
CA ASN A 29 -6.27 0.37 -19.37
C ASN A 29 -5.70 -1.02 -19.74
N PHE A 30 -5.74 -1.96 -18.81
CA PHE A 30 -5.19 -3.31 -18.96
C PHE A 30 -6.18 -4.33 -18.39
N PRO A 31 -7.23 -4.71 -19.17
CA PRO A 31 -8.30 -5.58 -18.64
C PRO A 31 -7.83 -6.96 -18.17
N ASP A 32 -6.71 -7.46 -18.67
CA ASP A 32 -6.12 -8.74 -18.30
C ASP A 32 -5.03 -8.62 -17.22
N ALA A 33 -4.90 -7.44 -16.60
CA ALA A 33 -3.85 -7.21 -15.61
C ALA A 33 -3.97 -8.09 -14.38
N HIS A 34 -2.83 -8.53 -13.87
CA HIS A 34 -2.73 -9.17 -12.57
C HIS A 34 -2.63 -8.08 -11.49
N ILE A 35 -3.56 -8.09 -10.53
CA ILE A 35 -3.63 -7.09 -9.47
C ILE A 35 -3.24 -7.73 -8.14
N ILE A 36 -2.25 -7.15 -7.47
CA ILE A 36 -1.81 -7.53 -6.12
C ILE A 36 -2.07 -6.34 -5.21
N HIS A 37 -3.04 -6.46 -4.31
CA HIS A 37 -3.39 -5.42 -3.34
C HIS A 37 -2.90 -5.83 -1.96
N ILE A 38 -1.91 -5.10 -1.44
CA ILE A 38 -1.31 -5.35 -0.12
C ILE A 38 -1.93 -4.38 0.88
N ASP A 39 -2.66 -4.93 1.85
CA ASP A 39 -3.24 -4.16 2.94
C ASP A 39 -3.43 -5.10 4.14
N ASN A 40 -2.68 -4.89 5.21
CA ASN A 40 -2.72 -5.75 6.40
C ASN A 40 -4.08 -5.73 7.09
N ASP A 41 -4.80 -4.62 7.00
CA ASP A 41 -6.12 -4.48 7.63
C ASP A 41 -7.20 -5.34 6.97
N LEU A 42 -7.02 -5.74 5.72
CA LEU A 42 -7.98 -6.63 5.03
C LEU A 42 -8.10 -7.98 5.72
N ALA A 43 -7.01 -8.51 6.28
CA ALA A 43 -7.01 -9.77 7.03
C ALA A 43 -7.74 -9.67 8.37
N LEU A 44 -7.94 -8.45 8.89
CA LEU A 44 -8.60 -8.16 10.16
C LEU A 44 -10.06 -7.73 9.97
N THR A 45 -10.52 -7.66 8.73
CA THR A 45 -11.87 -7.27 8.38
C THR A 45 -12.68 -8.53 8.07
N ASP A 46 -13.83 -8.72 8.75
CA ASP A 46 -14.68 -9.88 8.52
C ASP A 46 -15.50 -9.75 7.24
N LYS A 47 -16.27 -10.82 6.91
CA LYS A 47 -17.10 -10.85 5.69
C LYS A 47 -18.19 -9.77 5.66
N ASN A 48 -18.54 -9.19 6.83
CA ASN A 48 -19.53 -8.12 6.95
C ASN A 48 -18.88 -6.72 6.89
N GLY A 49 -17.56 -6.65 6.67
CA GLY A 49 -16.84 -5.38 6.61
C GLY A 49 -16.46 -4.81 7.98
N VAL A 50 -16.59 -5.58 9.06
CA VAL A 50 -16.26 -5.13 10.41
C VAL A 50 -14.79 -5.45 10.73
N TYR A 51 -14.06 -4.42 11.17
CA TYR A 51 -12.66 -4.51 11.55
C TYR A 51 -12.51 -5.05 12.98
N HIS A 52 -11.68 -6.08 13.15
CA HIS A 52 -11.36 -6.69 14.45
C HIS A 52 -9.85 -6.80 14.58
N PHE A 53 -9.23 -5.98 15.43
CA PHE A 53 -7.79 -6.04 15.64
C PHE A 53 -7.41 -7.29 16.44
N ASP A 54 -6.43 -8.04 15.91
CA ASP A 54 -5.79 -9.17 16.56
C ASP A 54 -4.32 -9.11 16.20
N PHE A 55 -3.46 -8.96 17.21
CA PHE A 55 -2.03 -8.75 17.00
C PHE A 55 -1.36 -9.91 16.25
N GLU A 56 -1.71 -11.15 16.58
CA GLU A 56 -1.11 -12.32 15.91
C GLU A 56 -1.54 -12.41 14.46
N LYS A 57 -2.82 -12.17 14.17
CA LYS A 57 -3.34 -12.13 12.80
C LYS A 57 -2.71 -10.99 12.01
N PHE A 58 -2.54 -9.82 12.63
CA PHE A 58 -1.89 -8.69 11.99
C PHE A 58 -0.44 -9.01 11.62
N ALA A 59 0.32 -9.59 12.55
CA ALA A 59 1.71 -9.97 12.31
C ALA A 59 1.82 -11.02 11.20
N GLN A 60 0.93 -12.01 11.19
CA GLN A 60 0.90 -13.04 10.15
C GLN A 60 0.52 -12.44 8.79
N ALA A 61 -0.49 -11.57 8.75
CA ALA A 61 -0.90 -10.88 7.53
C ALA A 61 0.25 -10.05 6.95
N HIS A 62 1.01 -9.37 7.81
CA HIS A 62 2.16 -8.60 7.36
C HIS A 62 3.23 -9.50 6.72
N ARG A 63 3.58 -10.62 7.36
CA ARG A 63 4.55 -11.57 6.81
C ARG A 63 4.07 -12.13 5.45
N ASP A 64 2.81 -12.54 5.38
CA ASP A 64 2.23 -13.11 4.16
C ASP A 64 2.19 -12.07 3.04
N ASN A 65 1.84 -10.83 3.36
CA ASN A 65 1.78 -9.74 2.40
C ASN A 65 3.17 -9.36 1.88
N MET A 66 4.19 -9.35 2.74
CA MET A 66 5.56 -9.09 2.30
C MET A 66 6.08 -10.18 1.39
N ALA A 67 5.77 -11.44 1.68
CA ALA A 67 6.11 -12.57 0.82
C ALA A 67 5.38 -12.47 -0.53
N THR A 68 4.10 -12.10 -0.52
CA THR A 68 3.29 -11.91 -1.73
C THR A 68 3.85 -10.78 -2.60
N GLN A 69 4.21 -9.65 -1.98
CA GLN A 69 4.80 -8.51 -2.69
C GLN A 69 6.11 -8.89 -3.38
N GLN A 70 6.99 -9.55 -2.67
CA GLN A 70 8.28 -10.00 -3.20
C GLN A 70 8.09 -11.00 -4.34
N ALA A 71 7.18 -11.96 -4.18
CA ALA A 71 6.85 -12.95 -5.20
C ALA A 71 6.27 -12.27 -6.45
N ALA A 72 5.46 -11.23 -6.28
CA ALA A 72 4.89 -10.46 -7.39
C ALA A 72 5.96 -9.76 -8.21
N PHE A 73 6.95 -9.14 -7.56
CA PHE A 73 8.07 -8.52 -8.28
C PHE A 73 8.85 -9.54 -9.09
N ALA A 74 9.14 -10.70 -8.50
CA ALA A 74 9.84 -11.78 -9.20
C ALA A 74 9.03 -12.31 -10.38
N GLN A 75 7.71 -12.49 -10.22
CA GLN A 75 6.83 -12.92 -11.30
C GLN A 75 6.81 -11.91 -12.45
N GLY A 76 6.71 -10.62 -12.14
CA GLY A 76 6.73 -9.57 -13.16
C GLY A 76 8.00 -9.57 -13.97
N GLN A 77 9.14 -9.82 -13.34
CA GLN A 77 10.42 -9.92 -14.04
C GLN A 77 10.48 -11.14 -14.99
N ARG A 78 9.87 -12.27 -14.58
CA ARG A 78 9.79 -13.47 -15.41
C ARG A 78 8.82 -13.32 -16.59
N GLU A 79 7.80 -12.48 -16.42
CA GLU A 79 6.73 -12.28 -17.40
C GLU A 79 6.62 -10.79 -17.76
N PRO A 80 7.67 -10.19 -18.37
CA PRO A 80 7.79 -8.73 -18.50
C PRO A 80 6.72 -8.08 -19.38
N HIS A 81 6.06 -8.85 -20.23
CA HIS A 81 4.99 -8.33 -21.10
C HIS A 81 3.59 -8.43 -20.48
N HIS A 82 3.45 -9.12 -19.35
CA HIS A 82 2.17 -9.27 -18.67
C HIS A 82 1.88 -8.03 -17.83
N PRO A 83 0.73 -7.33 -18.03
CA PRO A 83 0.39 -6.18 -17.21
C PRO A 83 0.18 -6.59 -15.76
N MET A 84 0.80 -5.86 -14.84
CA MET A 84 0.73 -6.15 -13.41
C MET A 84 0.73 -4.87 -12.60
N LEU A 85 -0.15 -4.79 -11.61
CA LEU A 85 -0.16 -3.73 -10.62
C LEU A 85 0.04 -4.34 -9.24
N VAL A 86 1.08 -3.90 -8.54
CA VAL A 86 1.27 -4.17 -7.12
C VAL A 86 1.02 -2.85 -6.39
N ILE A 87 0.04 -2.83 -5.49
CA ILE A 87 -0.27 -1.63 -4.71
C ILE A 87 -0.23 -1.97 -3.22
N ASN A 88 0.60 -1.24 -2.49
CA ASN A 88 0.78 -1.42 -1.04
C ASN A 88 0.13 -0.24 -0.32
N ALA A 89 -0.99 -0.53 0.37
CA ALA A 89 -1.82 0.45 1.06
C ALA A 89 -1.68 0.40 2.58
N ASN A 90 -0.59 -0.15 3.10
CA ASN A 90 -0.26 -0.07 4.52
C ASN A 90 0.15 1.37 4.88
N PRO A 91 0.24 1.73 6.17
CA PRO A 91 0.66 3.09 6.55
C PRO A 91 2.03 3.50 6.03
N ASN A 92 2.98 2.55 5.96
CA ASN A 92 4.30 2.73 5.34
C ASN A 92 5.08 3.91 5.91
N GLN A 93 5.16 4.00 7.24
CA GLN A 93 5.73 5.14 7.94
C GLN A 93 7.26 5.21 7.86
N LYS A 94 7.94 4.07 7.74
CA LYS A 94 9.40 3.98 7.79
C LYS A 94 9.99 4.17 6.40
N ALA A 95 10.59 5.31 6.14
CA ALA A 95 11.18 5.65 4.84
C ALA A 95 12.23 4.63 4.39
N LYS A 96 13.08 4.16 5.30
CA LYS A 96 14.13 3.19 4.99
C LYS A 96 13.57 1.87 4.46
N THR A 97 12.53 1.34 5.12
CA THR A 97 11.87 0.11 4.69
C THR A 97 11.19 0.30 3.33
N CYS A 98 10.48 1.41 3.17
CA CYS A 98 9.83 1.76 1.91
C CYS A 98 10.85 1.86 0.77
N GLN A 99 12.00 2.48 1.03
CA GLN A 99 13.05 2.62 0.02
C GLN A 99 13.58 1.26 -0.43
N GLN A 100 13.69 0.30 0.47
CA GLN A 100 14.09 -1.07 0.11
C GLN A 100 13.10 -1.71 -0.87
N TRP A 101 11.79 -1.52 -0.65
CA TRP A 101 10.76 -2.04 -1.55
C TRP A 101 10.75 -1.32 -2.90
N ILE A 102 10.95 0.00 -2.90
CA ILE A 102 11.07 0.80 -4.12
C ILE A 102 12.25 0.31 -4.95
N ASP A 103 13.40 0.13 -4.32
CA ASP A 103 14.61 -0.35 -5.00
C ASP A 103 14.41 -1.76 -5.57
N ALA A 104 13.77 -2.64 -4.81
CA ALA A 104 13.45 -3.99 -5.26
C ALA A 104 12.52 -3.98 -6.49
N ALA A 105 11.47 -3.16 -6.46
CA ALA A 105 10.54 -3.02 -7.59
C ALA A 105 11.26 -2.52 -8.83
N LEU A 106 12.10 -1.50 -8.69
CA LEU A 106 12.90 -0.97 -9.81
C LEU A 106 13.84 -2.01 -10.38
N GLN A 107 14.52 -2.79 -9.53
CA GLN A 107 15.42 -3.86 -9.96
C GLN A 107 14.70 -4.95 -10.76
N HIS A 108 13.43 -5.18 -10.47
CA HIS A 108 12.60 -6.15 -11.18
C HIS A 108 11.90 -5.57 -12.41
N GLY A 109 12.18 -4.32 -12.75
CA GLY A 109 11.67 -3.68 -13.97
C GLY A 109 10.32 -2.96 -13.83
N PHE A 110 9.84 -2.77 -12.60
CA PHE A 110 8.58 -2.06 -12.34
C PHE A 110 8.77 -0.55 -12.41
N VAL A 111 7.77 0.14 -12.93
CA VAL A 111 7.60 1.59 -12.73
C VAL A 111 7.09 1.81 -11.31
N VAL A 112 7.64 2.78 -10.59
CA VAL A 112 7.28 3.02 -9.19
C VAL A 112 6.65 4.40 -9.04
N GLU A 113 5.51 4.46 -8.34
CA GLU A 113 4.87 5.70 -7.91
C GLU A 113 4.64 5.64 -6.40
N VAL A 114 5.00 6.71 -5.70
CA VAL A 114 4.83 6.82 -4.25
C VAL A 114 3.89 8.00 -3.98
N TYR A 115 2.83 7.76 -3.22
CA TYR A 115 1.86 8.78 -2.86
C TYR A 115 1.79 8.96 -1.36
N ARG A 116 1.90 10.21 -0.91
CA ARG A 116 1.70 10.60 0.48
C ARG A 116 0.33 11.26 0.62
N LEU A 117 -0.58 10.61 1.37
CA LEU A 117 -1.95 11.11 1.58
C LEU A 117 -2.02 11.93 2.86
N HIS A 118 -2.57 13.15 2.78
CA HIS A 118 -2.62 14.12 3.88
C HIS A 118 -4.01 14.36 4.45
N ARG A 119 -5.07 13.82 3.84
CA ARG A 119 -6.45 14.07 4.27
C ARG A 119 -6.77 13.39 5.58
N PHE A 120 -7.74 13.96 6.30
CA PHE A 120 -8.24 13.42 7.56
C PHE A 120 -9.73 13.13 7.41
N PHE A 121 -10.08 11.86 7.30
CA PHE A 121 -11.46 11.36 7.32
C PHE A 121 -11.70 10.63 8.64
N PRO A 122 -12.96 10.46 9.08
CA PRO A 122 -13.25 9.61 10.22
C PRO A 122 -12.66 8.22 10.03
N ASN A 123 -11.82 7.75 10.97
CA ASN A 123 -11.25 6.42 10.84
C ASN A 123 -12.23 5.37 11.36
N LEU A 124 -12.32 4.25 10.64
CA LEU A 124 -13.24 3.17 10.93
C LEU A 124 -12.62 2.07 11.81
N HIS A 125 -11.35 2.23 12.19
CA HIS A 125 -10.60 1.22 12.95
C HIS A 125 -10.52 1.54 14.44
N GLY A 126 -11.19 2.61 14.90
CA GLY A 126 -11.22 2.98 16.31
C GLY A 126 -9.92 3.54 16.86
N VAL A 127 -9.02 3.99 16.00
CA VAL A 127 -7.75 4.62 16.41
C VAL A 127 -8.04 6.00 16.99
N SER A 128 -7.44 6.32 18.15
CA SER A 128 -7.65 7.62 18.80
C SER A 128 -7.10 8.77 17.96
N GLU A 129 -7.67 9.95 18.12
CA GLU A 129 -7.23 11.16 17.42
C GLU A 129 -5.75 11.46 17.70
N ASP A 130 -5.30 11.28 18.95
CA ASP A 130 -3.88 11.46 19.30
C ASP A 130 -2.97 10.50 18.54
N ASP A 131 -3.36 9.24 18.40
CA ASP A 131 -2.58 8.25 17.66
C ASP A 131 -2.56 8.54 16.16
N VAL A 132 -3.67 9.03 15.61
CA VAL A 132 -3.75 9.50 14.22
C VAL A 132 -2.76 10.64 13.99
N GLN A 133 -2.73 11.64 14.88
CA GLN A 133 -1.81 12.76 14.79
C GLN A 133 -0.34 12.33 14.93
N LYS A 134 -0.05 11.36 15.80
CA LYS A 134 1.30 10.79 15.93
C LYS A 134 1.73 10.08 14.65
N SER A 135 0.84 9.32 14.03
CA SER A 135 1.11 8.67 12.74
C SER A 135 1.42 9.70 11.66
N TYR A 136 0.61 10.76 11.59
CA TYR A 136 0.85 11.85 10.64
C TYR A 136 2.22 12.49 10.85
N ALA A 137 2.57 12.78 12.10
CA ALA A 137 3.87 13.38 12.43
C ALA A 137 5.05 12.47 12.07
N ARG A 138 4.92 11.15 12.27
CA ARG A 138 5.96 10.19 11.87
C ARG A 138 6.17 10.18 10.37
N LEU A 139 5.08 10.24 9.60
CA LEU A 139 5.17 10.32 8.15
C LEU A 139 5.86 11.60 7.68
N ASP A 140 5.54 12.73 8.30
CA ASP A 140 6.21 14.02 8.01
C ASP A 140 7.70 13.97 8.36
N ALA A 141 8.07 13.25 9.41
CA ALA A 141 9.48 13.10 9.84
C ALA A 141 10.26 12.10 8.98
N ASN A 142 9.58 11.34 8.11
CA ASN A 142 10.18 10.29 7.28
C ASN A 142 9.84 10.49 5.79
N PRO A 143 10.25 11.60 5.18
CA PRO A 143 9.93 11.84 3.77
C PRO A 143 10.68 10.88 2.84
N ILE A 144 10.08 10.62 1.68
CA ILE A 144 10.71 9.86 0.60
C ILE A 144 10.87 10.80 -0.61
N ALA A 145 12.06 10.83 -1.18
CA ALA A 145 12.33 11.66 -2.35
C ALA A 145 11.42 11.24 -3.51
N GLY A 146 10.78 12.22 -4.14
CA GLY A 146 9.91 11.99 -5.29
C GLY A 146 8.49 11.54 -4.95
N GLU A 147 8.12 11.46 -3.66
CA GLU A 147 6.74 11.12 -3.32
C GLU A 147 5.77 12.23 -3.74
N ILE A 148 4.60 11.83 -4.23
CA ILE A 148 3.56 12.74 -4.69
C ILE A 148 2.58 12.98 -3.55
N HIS A 149 2.39 14.25 -3.18
CA HIS A 149 1.52 14.63 -2.08
C HIS A 149 0.08 14.79 -2.56
N ILE A 150 -0.86 14.14 -1.87
CA ILE A 150 -2.30 14.23 -2.11
C ILE A 150 -2.93 14.94 -0.89
N PHE A 151 -3.41 16.15 -1.12
CA PHE A 151 -4.06 16.97 -0.09
C PHE A 151 -5.57 16.94 -0.17
#